data_576d32f92d60f4636a321808e66f4115
#
_entry.id   576d32f92d60f4636a321808e66f4115
#
_cell.length_a   1.000
_cell.length_b   1.000
_cell.length_c   1.000
_cell.angle_alpha   90.00
_cell.angle_beta   90.00
_cell.angle_gamma   90.00
#
_symmetry.space_group_name_H-M   'P 1'
#
loop_
_entity.id
_entity.type
_entity.pdbx_description
1 polymer ?
#
loop_
_entity_poly.entity_id
_entity_poly.type
_entity_poly.pdbx_seq_one_letter_code
_entity_poly.pdbx_strand_id
1 'polypeptide(L)'
;MQVVILVLVLLALIFGPQLWAQYTFRRYAVNLSRIPGTGGELARHLLDSFELPDVAVEKTDKGGDHYDPESRTVRLSPENYDQNSLTAVAVAAHEVGHAIQHRNKEAKLALRHRLVKIAQTTQQIGAGAMFLLPVVMAVTRAPASGLVMGAIGLGSMAM
;
A
#
# COMPACT_ATOMS: atom_id res chain seq x y z
N MET A 1 -18.99 -27.40 11.26
CA MET A 1 -18.01 -27.69 10.19
C MET A 1 -18.12 -26.72 9.01
N GLN A 2 -19.29 -26.51 8.40
CA GLN A 2 -19.45 -25.62 7.23
C GLN A 2 -19.01 -24.16 7.47
N VAL A 3 -19.36 -23.59 8.62
CA VAL A 3 -18.96 -22.21 8.98
C VAL A 3 -17.44 -22.07 9.11
N VAL A 4 -16.76 -23.06 9.70
CA VAL A 4 -15.29 -23.06 9.84
C VAL A 4 -14.62 -23.12 8.46
N ILE A 5 -15.11 -23.95 7.57
CA ILE A 5 -14.59 -24.05 6.20
C ILE A 5 -14.78 -22.73 5.46
N LEU A 6 -15.96 -22.12 5.57
CA LEU A 6 -16.24 -20.82 4.95
C LEU A 6 -15.28 -19.72 5.46
N VAL A 7 -15.04 -19.66 6.76
CA VAL A 7 -14.09 -18.71 7.36
C VAL A 7 -12.67 -18.95 6.86
N LEU A 8 -12.22 -20.22 6.80
CA LEU A 8 -10.88 -20.55 6.28
C LEU A 8 -10.72 -20.16 4.81
N VAL A 9 -11.75 -20.39 3.99
CA VAL A 9 -11.74 -19.98 2.57
C VAL A 9 -11.68 -18.46 2.45
N LEU A 10 -12.46 -17.73 3.23
CA LEU A 10 -12.41 -16.25 3.24
C LEU A 10 -11.04 -15.74 3.67
N LEU A 11 -10.46 -16.30 4.72
CA LEU A 11 -9.10 -15.92 5.15
C LEU A 11 -8.06 -16.24 4.07
N ALA A 12 -8.15 -17.37 3.41
CA ALA A 12 -7.26 -17.72 2.31
C ALA A 12 -7.40 -16.78 1.12
N LEU A 13 -8.62 -16.34 0.77
CA LEU A 13 -8.86 -15.38 -0.30
C LEU A 13 -8.35 -13.97 0.04
N ILE A 14 -8.46 -13.56 1.30
CA ILE A 14 -8.01 -12.23 1.75
C ILE A 14 -6.49 -12.18 1.89
N PHE A 15 -5.89 -13.15 2.59
CA PHE A 15 -4.47 -13.13 2.93
C PHE A 15 -3.58 -13.88 1.94
N GLY A 16 -4.13 -14.84 1.21
CA GLY A 16 -3.38 -15.69 0.27
C GLY A 16 -2.62 -14.88 -0.79
N PRO A 17 -3.27 -13.96 -1.53
CA PRO A 17 -2.61 -13.14 -2.54
C PRO A 17 -1.49 -12.28 -1.98
N GLN A 18 -1.69 -11.70 -0.78
CA GLN A 18 -0.68 -10.88 -0.11
C GLN A 18 0.54 -11.70 0.31
N LEU A 19 0.32 -12.87 0.90
CA LEU A 19 1.41 -13.76 1.31
C LEU A 19 2.18 -14.29 0.10
N TRP A 20 1.46 -14.64 -0.98
CA TRP A 20 2.07 -15.07 -2.23
C TRP A 20 2.91 -13.95 -2.86
N ALA A 21 2.40 -12.72 -2.90
CA ALA A 21 3.15 -11.57 -3.42
C ALA A 21 4.42 -11.31 -2.59
N GLN A 22 4.32 -11.29 -1.25
CA GLN A 22 5.48 -11.14 -0.37
C GLN A 22 6.51 -12.25 -0.57
N TYR A 23 6.07 -13.51 -0.68
CA TYR A 23 6.96 -14.63 -0.98
C TYR A 23 7.67 -14.44 -2.32
N THR A 24 6.94 -14.03 -3.35
CA THR A 24 7.47 -13.80 -4.70
C THR A 24 8.51 -12.69 -4.68
N PHE A 25 8.20 -11.54 -4.09
CA PHE A 25 9.17 -10.44 -3.97
C PHE A 25 10.43 -10.85 -3.22
N ARG A 26 10.31 -11.57 -2.09
CA ARG A 26 11.48 -12.07 -1.35
C ARG A 26 12.31 -13.05 -2.17
N ARG A 27 11.66 -13.94 -2.93
CA ARG A 27 12.35 -14.92 -3.77
C ARG A 27 13.20 -14.27 -4.85
N TYR A 28 12.74 -13.16 -5.42
CA TYR A 28 13.39 -12.43 -6.51
C TYR A 28 14.17 -11.20 -6.05
N ALA A 29 14.35 -11.01 -4.74
CA ALA A 29 15.16 -9.95 -4.15
C ALA A 29 16.67 -10.26 -4.10
N VAL A 30 17.11 -11.32 -4.76
CA VAL A 30 18.52 -11.71 -4.83
C VAL A 30 19.23 -10.88 -5.88
N ASN A 31 20.41 -10.35 -5.54
CA ASN A 31 21.25 -9.63 -6.49
C ASN A 31 21.68 -10.51 -7.67
N LEU A 32 21.51 -10.00 -8.87
CA LEU A 32 21.84 -10.70 -10.11
C LEU A 32 22.91 -9.91 -10.88
N SER A 33 24.08 -10.51 -11.02
CA SER A 33 25.21 -9.90 -11.76
C SER A 33 24.90 -9.55 -13.23
N ARG A 34 23.81 -10.08 -13.78
CA ARG A 34 23.35 -9.81 -15.15
C ARG A 34 22.52 -8.52 -15.28
N ILE A 35 22.05 -7.95 -14.17
CA ILE A 35 21.26 -6.71 -14.17
C ILE A 35 22.27 -5.57 -14.02
N PRO A 36 22.45 -4.73 -15.05
CA PRO A 36 23.31 -3.56 -14.95
C PRO A 36 22.61 -2.49 -14.11
N GLY A 37 23.25 -2.08 -13.02
CA GLY A 37 22.74 -1.01 -12.18
C GLY A 37 21.74 -1.45 -11.10
N THR A 38 21.45 -0.52 -10.20
CA THR A 38 20.55 -0.70 -9.06
C THR A 38 19.14 -0.23 -9.40
N GLY A 39 18.16 -0.49 -8.51
CA GLY A 39 16.81 0.02 -8.71
C GLY A 39 16.73 1.54 -8.68
N GLY A 40 17.55 2.21 -7.85
CA GLY A 40 17.64 3.67 -7.83
C GLY A 40 18.20 4.24 -9.14
N GLU A 41 19.24 3.63 -9.70
CA GLU A 41 19.80 4.01 -11.02
C GLU A 41 18.80 3.78 -12.14
N LEU A 42 18.07 2.64 -12.10
CA LEU A 42 17.00 2.37 -13.06
C LEU A 42 15.88 3.41 -12.97
N ALA A 43 15.43 3.75 -11.75
CA ALA A 43 14.41 4.77 -11.56
C ALA A 43 14.84 6.10 -12.18
N ARG A 44 16.08 6.55 -11.93
CA ARG A 44 16.62 7.78 -12.52
C ARG A 44 16.68 7.69 -14.05
N HIS A 45 17.21 6.59 -14.57
CA HIS A 45 17.29 6.37 -16.02
C HIS A 45 15.91 6.40 -16.70
N LEU A 46 14.91 5.76 -16.11
CA LEU A 46 13.55 5.78 -16.64
C LEU A 46 12.95 7.19 -16.58
N LEU A 47 13.10 7.90 -15.46
CA LEU A 47 12.60 9.27 -15.35
C LEU A 47 13.23 10.21 -16.39
N ASP A 48 14.53 10.06 -16.65
CA ASP A 48 15.21 10.83 -17.69
C ASP A 48 14.71 10.47 -19.09
N SER A 49 14.51 9.17 -19.34
CA SER A 49 14.01 8.65 -20.62
C SER A 49 12.57 9.12 -20.92
N PHE A 50 11.77 9.37 -19.89
CA PHE A 50 10.40 9.88 -20.01
C PHE A 50 10.31 11.39 -19.81
N GLU A 51 11.43 12.12 -19.88
CA GLU A 51 11.50 13.59 -19.75
C GLU A 51 10.91 14.12 -18.44
N LEU A 52 11.25 13.47 -17.32
CA LEU A 52 10.85 13.83 -15.95
C LEU A 52 12.08 14.17 -15.07
N PRO A 53 12.95 15.10 -15.46
CA PRO A 53 14.17 15.40 -14.72
C PRO A 53 13.91 16.04 -13.35
N ASP A 54 12.75 16.66 -13.18
CA ASP A 54 12.29 17.33 -11.95
C ASP A 54 11.74 16.34 -10.89
N VAL A 55 11.61 15.07 -11.20
CA VAL A 55 11.25 14.03 -10.22
C VAL A 55 12.52 13.53 -9.55
N ALA A 56 12.61 13.70 -8.23
CA ALA A 56 13.74 13.20 -7.45
C ALA A 56 13.62 11.69 -7.21
N VAL A 57 14.76 11.02 -6.93
CA VAL A 57 14.81 9.62 -6.47
C VAL A 57 15.54 9.58 -5.14
N GLU A 58 14.87 9.15 -4.09
CA GLU A 58 15.36 9.14 -2.71
C GLU A 58 15.19 7.79 -2.05
N LYS A 59 15.96 7.57 -0.99
CA LYS A 59 15.76 6.40 -0.11
C LYS A 59 14.69 6.69 0.92
N THR A 60 13.94 5.65 1.30
CA THR A 60 12.97 5.68 2.38
C THR A 60 13.17 4.49 3.33
N ASP A 61 12.32 4.36 4.33
CA ASP A 61 12.33 3.24 5.25
C ASP A 61 11.96 1.92 4.55
N LYS A 62 12.30 0.81 5.18
CA LYS A 62 12.02 -0.52 4.67
C LYS A 62 10.54 -0.74 4.41
N GLY A 63 10.22 -1.16 3.18
CA GLY A 63 8.85 -1.40 2.75
C GLY A 63 8.03 -0.13 2.48
N GLY A 64 8.68 1.03 2.46
CA GLY A 64 8.06 2.33 2.20
C GLY A 64 8.16 2.79 0.75
N ASP A 65 8.33 1.87 -0.19
CA ASP A 65 8.42 2.20 -1.62
C ASP A 65 7.15 2.89 -2.10
N HIS A 66 7.28 4.10 -2.64
CA HIS A 66 6.15 4.87 -3.17
C HIS A 66 6.61 6.05 -4.02
N TYR A 67 5.75 6.49 -4.92
CA TYR A 67 5.83 7.81 -5.55
C TYR A 67 5.00 8.82 -4.75
N ASP A 68 5.63 9.93 -4.36
CA ASP A 68 4.97 11.06 -3.70
C ASP A 68 4.67 12.16 -4.75
N PRO A 69 3.40 12.38 -5.10
CA PRO A 69 3.04 13.39 -6.09
C PRO A 69 3.13 14.83 -5.57
N GLU A 70 3.13 15.04 -4.24
CA GLU A 70 3.23 16.38 -3.65
C GLU A 70 4.66 16.91 -3.74
N SER A 71 5.65 16.07 -3.37
CA SER A 71 7.07 16.40 -3.45
C SER A 71 7.71 16.02 -4.80
N ARG A 72 6.96 15.36 -5.71
CA ARG A 72 7.46 14.79 -6.97
C ARG A 72 8.70 13.94 -6.77
N THR A 73 8.60 12.97 -5.87
CA THR A 73 9.73 12.14 -5.48
C THR A 73 9.36 10.67 -5.54
N VAL A 74 10.18 9.87 -6.21
CA VAL A 74 10.17 8.41 -6.13
C VAL A 74 11.01 8.01 -4.93
N ARG A 75 10.39 7.36 -3.94
CA ARG A 75 11.07 6.84 -2.74
C ARG A 75 11.15 5.34 -2.79
N LEU A 76 12.36 4.83 -2.64
CA LEU A 76 12.63 3.39 -2.66
C LEU A 76 13.29 2.98 -1.35
N SER A 77 12.88 1.85 -0.80
CA SER A 77 13.53 1.22 0.35
C SER A 77 14.99 0.85 0.01
N PRO A 78 15.88 0.71 1.01
CA PRO A 78 17.29 0.41 0.77
C PRO A 78 17.47 -0.85 -0.07
N GLU A 79 16.63 -1.87 0.14
CA GLU A 79 16.68 -3.12 -0.63
C GLU A 79 16.33 -2.91 -2.11
N ASN A 80 15.45 -1.96 -2.42
CA ASN A 80 15.07 -1.68 -3.80
C ASN A 80 15.88 -0.55 -4.43
N TYR A 81 16.48 0.34 -3.62
CA TYR A 81 17.32 1.43 -4.11
C TYR A 81 18.74 0.95 -4.47
N ASP A 82 19.38 0.17 -3.56
CA ASP A 82 20.81 -0.18 -3.65
C ASP A 82 21.08 -1.52 -4.33
N GLN A 83 20.04 -2.35 -4.55
CA GLN A 83 20.24 -3.69 -5.11
C GLN A 83 19.89 -3.77 -6.59
N ASN A 84 20.54 -4.73 -7.26
CA ASN A 84 20.31 -5.08 -8.66
C ASN A 84 19.52 -6.40 -8.79
N SER A 85 18.36 -6.47 -8.14
CA SER A 85 17.49 -7.63 -8.14
C SER A 85 16.27 -7.42 -9.08
N LEU A 86 15.61 -8.51 -9.48
CA LEU A 86 14.36 -8.41 -10.25
C LEU A 86 13.27 -7.67 -9.47
N THR A 87 13.23 -7.84 -8.17
CA THR A 87 12.31 -7.11 -7.30
C THR A 87 12.61 -5.61 -7.32
N ALA A 88 13.88 -5.21 -7.18
CA ALA A 88 14.28 -3.81 -7.26
C ALA A 88 13.91 -3.17 -8.61
N VAL A 89 14.14 -3.89 -9.71
CA VAL A 89 13.74 -3.45 -11.07
C VAL A 89 12.22 -3.27 -11.16
N ALA A 90 11.44 -4.25 -10.69
CA ALA A 90 9.98 -4.21 -10.78
C ALA A 90 9.40 -3.07 -9.94
N VAL A 91 9.88 -2.89 -8.70
CA VAL A 91 9.42 -1.84 -7.79
C VAL A 91 9.81 -0.46 -8.32
N ALA A 92 11.07 -0.25 -8.73
CA ALA A 92 11.53 1.01 -9.30
C ALA A 92 10.70 1.41 -10.54
N ALA A 93 10.48 0.47 -11.46
CA ALA A 93 9.65 0.71 -12.65
C ALA A 93 8.18 1.01 -12.29
N HIS A 94 7.64 0.38 -11.25
CA HIS A 94 6.28 0.62 -10.78
C HIS A 94 6.11 2.05 -10.25
N GLU A 95 7.02 2.51 -9.38
CA GLU A 95 6.94 3.85 -8.79
C GLU A 95 7.20 4.95 -9.84
N VAL A 96 8.11 4.73 -10.76
CA VAL A 96 8.29 5.63 -11.93
C VAL A 96 7.03 5.66 -12.80
N GLY A 97 6.36 4.50 -12.97
CA GLY A 97 5.06 4.43 -13.64
C GLY A 97 4.03 5.39 -13.04
N HIS A 98 3.98 5.51 -11.71
CA HIS A 98 3.11 6.49 -11.02
C HIS A 98 3.52 7.93 -11.30
N ALA A 99 4.81 8.24 -11.40
CA ALA A 99 5.29 9.57 -11.78
C ALA A 99 4.85 9.95 -13.21
N ILE A 100 4.98 9.02 -14.16
CA ILE A 100 4.51 9.19 -15.55
C ILE A 100 3.00 9.41 -15.60
N GLN A 101 2.22 8.61 -14.86
CA GLN A 101 0.78 8.75 -14.76
C GLN A 101 0.38 10.12 -14.18
N HIS A 102 1.10 10.58 -13.16
CA HIS A 102 0.86 11.89 -12.56
C HIS A 102 1.13 13.03 -13.56
N ARG A 103 2.23 12.96 -14.32
CA ARG A 103 2.52 13.93 -15.39
C ARG A 103 1.40 13.98 -16.42
N ASN A 104 0.91 12.82 -16.82
CA ASN A 104 -0.16 12.72 -17.81
C ASN A 104 -1.53 13.14 -17.26
N LYS A 105 -1.60 13.64 -16.01
CA LYS A 105 -2.83 14.07 -15.33
C LYS A 105 -3.94 13.02 -15.38
N GLU A 106 -3.57 11.78 -15.23
CA GLU A 106 -4.56 10.70 -15.23
C GLU A 106 -5.53 10.86 -14.04
N ALA A 107 -6.79 11.09 -14.35
CA ALA A 107 -7.87 11.26 -13.38
C ALA A 107 -7.98 10.06 -12.41
N LYS A 108 -7.56 8.87 -12.85
CA LYS A 108 -7.53 7.64 -12.05
C LYS A 108 -6.58 7.73 -10.85
N LEU A 109 -5.40 8.38 -11.00
CA LEU A 109 -4.44 8.54 -9.90
C LEU A 109 -4.99 9.49 -8.83
N ALA A 110 -5.57 10.62 -9.26
CA ALA A 110 -6.21 11.58 -8.36
C ALA A 110 -7.38 10.95 -7.58
N LEU A 111 -8.19 10.12 -8.26
CA LEU A 111 -9.28 9.38 -7.63
C LEU A 111 -8.75 8.36 -6.60
N ARG A 112 -7.71 7.60 -6.96
CA ARG A 112 -7.07 6.65 -6.04
C ARG A 112 -6.58 7.35 -4.77
N HIS A 113 -5.87 8.46 -4.89
CA HIS A 113 -5.37 9.22 -3.72
C HIS A 113 -6.51 9.72 -2.84
N ARG A 114 -7.61 10.22 -3.42
CA ARG A 114 -8.80 10.60 -2.66
C ARG A 114 -9.40 9.40 -1.91
N LEU A 115 -9.56 8.27 -2.59
CA LEU A 115 -10.12 7.05 -1.98
C LEU A 115 -9.24 6.51 -0.86
N VAL A 116 -7.93 6.48 -1.03
CA VAL A 116 -6.98 6.06 0.02
C VAL A 116 -7.08 6.98 1.23
N LYS A 117 -7.13 8.30 1.03
CA LYS A 117 -7.26 9.26 2.14
C LYS A 117 -8.59 9.10 2.89
N ILE A 118 -9.69 8.90 2.16
CA ILE A 118 -11.02 8.63 2.74
C ILE A 118 -10.98 7.31 3.52
N ALA A 119 -10.44 6.23 2.94
CA ALA A 119 -10.34 4.92 3.58
C ALA A 119 -9.54 4.99 4.88
N GLN A 120 -8.38 5.64 4.88
CA GLN A 120 -7.54 5.83 6.08
C GLN A 120 -8.29 6.61 7.17
N THR A 121 -8.96 7.71 6.81
CA THR A 121 -9.73 8.50 7.79
C THR A 121 -10.89 7.68 8.35
N THR A 122 -11.62 6.96 7.49
CA THR A 122 -12.74 6.12 7.90
C THR A 122 -12.28 4.98 8.80
N GLN A 123 -11.15 4.36 8.49
CA GLN A 123 -10.54 3.32 9.33
C GLN A 123 -10.15 3.83 10.71
N GLN A 124 -9.56 5.04 10.80
CA GLN A 124 -9.22 5.67 12.09
C GLN A 124 -10.47 5.96 12.94
N ILE A 125 -11.53 6.48 12.30
CA ILE A 125 -12.82 6.72 12.98
C ILE A 125 -13.43 5.40 13.45
N GLY A 126 -13.41 4.36 12.60
CA GLY A 126 -13.92 3.05 12.95
C GLY A 126 -13.17 2.39 14.11
N ALA A 127 -11.84 2.47 14.10
CA ALA A 127 -11.01 1.99 15.19
C ALA A 127 -11.31 2.73 16.50
N GLY A 128 -11.47 4.07 16.45
CA GLY A 128 -11.88 4.87 17.61
C GLY A 128 -13.26 4.50 18.14
N ALA A 129 -14.24 4.29 17.25
CA ALA A 129 -15.58 3.85 17.62
C ALA A 129 -15.57 2.47 18.29
N MET A 130 -14.80 1.51 17.76
CA MET A 130 -14.63 0.19 18.36
C MET A 130 -13.99 0.25 19.74
N PHE A 131 -13.03 1.15 19.96
CA PHE A 131 -12.38 1.33 21.25
C PHE A 131 -13.35 1.93 22.31
N LEU A 132 -14.27 2.80 21.88
CA LEU A 132 -15.28 3.41 22.74
C LEU A 132 -16.49 2.50 23.00
N LEU A 133 -16.68 1.46 22.19
CA LEU A 133 -17.82 0.54 22.28
C LEU A 133 -18.08 -0.01 23.69
N PRO A 134 -17.08 -0.55 24.43
CA PRO A 134 -17.30 -1.07 25.78
C PRO A 134 -17.76 0.02 26.75
N VAL A 135 -17.24 1.23 26.62
CA VAL A 135 -17.58 2.38 27.47
C VAL A 135 -19.03 2.80 27.24
N VAL A 136 -19.42 2.94 25.96
CA VAL A 136 -20.79 3.29 25.58
C VAL A 136 -21.79 2.24 26.06
N MET A 137 -21.46 0.93 25.88
CA MET A 137 -22.29 -0.16 26.37
C MET A 137 -22.46 -0.14 27.92
N ALA A 138 -21.38 0.14 28.62
CA ALA A 138 -21.40 0.23 30.10
C ALA A 138 -22.25 1.40 30.61
N VAL A 139 -22.17 2.56 29.93
CA VAL A 139 -22.89 3.77 30.34
C VAL A 139 -24.38 3.72 29.96
N THR A 140 -24.68 3.25 28.74
CA THR A 140 -26.07 3.29 28.22
C THR A 140 -26.91 2.10 28.68
N ARG A 141 -26.30 1.05 29.18
CA ARG A 141 -26.96 -0.25 29.53
C ARG A 141 -27.89 -0.79 28.44
N ALA A 142 -27.71 -0.33 27.20
CA ALA A 142 -28.58 -0.67 26.08
C ALA A 142 -27.79 -1.56 25.08
N PRO A 143 -28.13 -2.84 24.93
CA PRO A 143 -27.44 -3.75 23.99
C PRO A 143 -27.60 -3.29 22.53
N ALA A 144 -28.65 -2.56 22.19
CA ALA A 144 -28.88 -2.07 20.83
C ALA A 144 -27.86 -1.01 20.37
N SER A 145 -27.35 -0.17 21.28
CA SER A 145 -26.32 0.83 20.95
C SER A 145 -24.98 0.19 20.59
N GLY A 146 -24.67 -0.97 21.20
CA GLY A 146 -23.48 -1.74 20.89
C GLY A 146 -23.52 -2.36 19.49
N LEU A 147 -24.69 -2.83 19.06
CA LEU A 147 -24.85 -3.38 17.71
C LEU A 147 -24.70 -2.33 16.62
N VAL A 148 -25.26 -1.13 16.83
CA VAL A 148 -25.12 -0.01 15.87
C VAL A 148 -23.68 0.46 15.76
N MET A 149 -22.98 0.67 16.89
CA MET A 149 -21.57 1.07 16.90
C MET A 149 -20.65 0.00 16.33
N GLY A 150 -20.92 -1.28 16.62
CA GLY A 150 -20.20 -2.41 16.05
C GLY A 150 -20.35 -2.50 14.53
N ALA A 151 -21.56 -2.29 14.01
CA ALA A 151 -21.82 -2.27 12.58
C ALA A 151 -21.11 -1.11 11.87
N ILE A 152 -21.07 0.09 12.48
CA ILE A 152 -20.32 1.24 11.96
C ILE A 152 -18.82 0.96 11.95
N GLY A 153 -18.28 0.41 13.04
CA GLY A 153 -16.87 0.07 13.17
C GLY A 153 -16.42 -0.98 12.14
N LEU A 154 -17.17 -2.07 11.98
CA LEU A 154 -16.89 -3.10 11.00
C LEU A 154 -17.05 -2.60 9.56
N GLY A 155 -18.09 -1.82 9.28
CA GLY A 155 -18.31 -1.25 7.95
C GLY A 155 -17.19 -0.31 7.52
N SER A 156 -16.62 0.45 8.45
CA SER A 156 -15.49 1.36 8.18
C SER A 156 -14.16 0.63 7.96
N MET A 157 -13.98 -0.56 8.52
CA MET A 157 -12.78 -1.38 8.30
C MET A 157 -12.81 -2.18 7.00
N ALA A 158 -14.00 -2.35 6.40
CA ALA A 158 -14.18 -3.10 5.15
C ALA A 158 -14.02 -2.23 3.89
N MET A 159 -13.84 -0.90 4.03
CA MET A 159 -13.50 0.03 2.94
C MET A 159 -11.99 0.15 2.78
#